data_2245a870bbceeb5a17e7ae0c9b8c6f6a
#
_entry.id   2245a870bbceeb5a17e7ae0c9b8c6f6a
#
_cell.length_a   1.000
_cell.length_b   1.000
_cell.length_c   1.000
_cell.angle_alpha   90.00
_cell.angle_beta   90.00
_cell.angle_gamma   90.00
#
_symmetry.space_group_name_H-M   'P 1'
#
loop_
_entity.id
_entity.type
_entity.pdbx_description
1 polymer ?
#
loop_
_entity_poly.entity_id
_entity_poly.type
_entity_poly.pdbx_seq_one_letter_code
_entity_poly.pdbx_strand_id
1 'polypeptide(L)'
;MNGLLDAALANPWGTLDTVLDGPLHPGGTEATAQLLDRADVGPKTRLLDVGCGAGHALTAAHQRGANVLGVDPDPSPNTEKVIRGVATALPVRTGSVDVLLAECVLCLTDLPVALEEANRVLNSGGRLALSDVVVDGDGPMVPPQVAKALCLDGARSRDRLRIELTDAGFDVEAVYDHHDDLLAMRNRIVDRVDYRGILRLLGDRGSRVLRAIEELETAVEAGNVSYVSLVAST
;
A
#
# COMPACT_ATOMS: atom_id res chain seq x y z
N MET A 1 -19.11 22.01 9.01
CA MET A 1 -17.94 21.87 8.11
C MET A 1 -16.72 21.28 8.81
N ASN A 2 -16.32 21.71 10.02
CA ASN A 2 -15.21 21.08 10.75
C ASN A 2 -15.41 19.57 10.98
N GLY A 3 -16.64 19.10 11.23
CA GLY A 3 -16.94 17.67 11.42
C GLY A 3 -16.75 16.79 10.17
N LEU A 4 -16.84 17.34 8.96
CA LEU A 4 -16.64 16.59 7.71
C LEU A 4 -15.14 16.31 7.49
N LEU A 5 -14.27 17.30 7.74
CA LEU A 5 -12.82 17.09 7.67
C LEU A 5 -12.36 16.13 8.78
N ASP A 6 -12.90 16.29 10.00
CA ASP A 6 -12.58 15.37 11.11
C ASP A 6 -13.01 13.94 10.80
N ALA A 7 -14.18 13.75 10.19
CA ALA A 7 -14.66 12.44 9.76
C ALA A 7 -13.77 11.85 8.63
N ALA A 8 -13.38 12.66 7.65
CA ALA A 8 -12.48 12.23 6.56
C ALA A 8 -11.08 11.86 7.09
N LEU A 9 -10.55 12.63 8.05
CA LEU A 9 -9.26 12.34 8.67
C LEU A 9 -9.33 11.16 9.66
N ALA A 10 -10.51 10.89 10.23
CA ALA A 10 -10.70 9.73 11.11
C ALA A 10 -10.84 8.41 10.34
N ASN A 11 -11.35 8.47 9.10
CA ASN A 11 -11.45 7.32 8.19
C ASN A 11 -10.94 7.69 6.79
N PRO A 12 -9.63 7.88 6.62
CA PRO A 12 -9.06 8.32 5.34
C PRO A 12 -9.26 7.28 4.23
N TRP A 13 -9.16 6.01 4.55
CA TRP A 13 -9.36 4.92 3.59
C TRP A 13 -10.79 4.87 3.05
N GLY A 14 -11.80 4.94 3.93
CA GLY A 14 -13.20 5.01 3.50
C GLY A 14 -13.51 6.27 2.68
N THR A 15 -12.81 7.37 2.94
CA THR A 15 -12.92 8.61 2.15
C THR A 15 -12.30 8.42 0.76
N LEU A 16 -11.12 7.81 0.67
CA LEU A 16 -10.47 7.52 -0.60
C LEU A 16 -11.26 6.51 -1.43
N ASP A 17 -11.83 5.49 -0.80
CA ASP A 17 -12.68 4.50 -1.46
C ASP A 17 -13.91 5.13 -2.16
N THR A 18 -14.52 6.15 -1.53
CA THR A 18 -15.62 6.90 -2.16
C THR A 18 -15.19 7.77 -3.33
N VAL A 19 -13.91 8.13 -3.41
CA VAL A 19 -13.34 8.99 -4.47
C VAL A 19 -12.74 8.16 -5.60
N LEU A 20 -12.09 7.06 -5.26
CA LEU A 20 -11.33 6.20 -6.19
C LEU A 20 -12.09 4.89 -6.40
N ASP A 21 -12.86 4.75 -7.46
CA ASP A 21 -13.44 3.45 -7.81
C ASP A 21 -12.35 2.39 -8.02
N GLY A 22 -12.16 1.45 -7.08
CA GLY A 22 -11.20 0.35 -7.17
C GLY A 22 -10.09 0.39 -6.12
N PRO A 23 -8.95 -0.29 -6.37
CA PRO A 23 -7.84 -0.36 -5.42
C PRO A 23 -7.32 1.00 -4.99
N LEU A 24 -7.00 1.14 -3.69
CA LEU A 24 -6.55 2.39 -3.07
C LEU A 24 -5.04 2.61 -3.18
N HIS A 25 -4.42 2.13 -4.25
CA HIS A 25 -2.98 2.31 -4.52
C HIS A 25 -2.74 2.78 -5.96
N PRO A 26 -1.59 3.41 -6.26
CA PRO A 26 -1.20 3.82 -7.60
C PRO A 26 -1.21 2.66 -8.60
N GLY A 27 -1.67 2.91 -9.83
CA GLY A 27 -1.78 1.91 -10.89
C GLY A 27 -2.98 0.96 -10.79
N GLY A 28 -3.62 0.86 -9.60
CA GLY A 28 -4.86 0.10 -9.41
C GLY A 28 -4.75 -1.35 -9.88
N THR A 29 -5.82 -1.87 -10.49
CA THR A 29 -5.89 -3.28 -10.91
C THR A 29 -4.82 -3.69 -11.90
N GLU A 30 -4.32 -2.77 -12.72
CA GLU A 30 -3.26 -3.08 -13.70
C GLU A 30 -1.91 -3.28 -13.01
N ALA A 31 -1.54 -2.42 -12.04
CA ALA A 31 -0.32 -2.59 -11.26
C ALA A 31 -0.36 -3.89 -10.43
N THR A 32 -1.51 -4.20 -9.80
CA THR A 32 -1.72 -5.51 -9.14
C THR A 32 -1.50 -6.67 -10.12
N ALA A 33 -2.09 -6.60 -11.33
CA ALA A 33 -1.96 -7.65 -12.33
C ALA A 33 -0.49 -7.86 -12.71
N GLN A 34 0.27 -6.80 -12.97
CA GLN A 34 1.69 -6.86 -13.28
C GLN A 34 2.51 -7.44 -12.11
N LEU A 35 2.21 -7.05 -10.87
CA LEU A 35 2.89 -7.55 -9.69
C LEU A 35 2.65 -9.05 -9.49
N LEU A 36 1.42 -9.52 -9.69
CA LEU A 36 1.06 -10.94 -9.66
C LEU A 36 1.77 -11.73 -10.78
N ASP A 37 1.91 -11.15 -11.98
CA ASP A 37 2.63 -11.80 -13.09
C ASP A 37 4.14 -11.91 -12.79
N ARG A 38 4.75 -10.87 -12.21
CA ARG A 38 6.16 -10.88 -11.79
C ARG A 38 6.43 -11.89 -10.67
N ALA A 39 5.45 -12.09 -9.79
CA ALA A 39 5.53 -13.09 -8.73
C ALA A 39 5.19 -14.52 -9.20
N ASP A 40 4.96 -14.75 -10.50
CA ASP A 40 4.56 -16.02 -11.11
C ASP A 40 3.28 -16.61 -10.48
N VAL A 41 2.30 -15.75 -10.14
CA VAL A 41 1.03 -16.20 -9.57
C VAL A 41 0.18 -16.87 -10.64
N GLY A 42 -0.09 -18.16 -10.43
CA GLY A 42 -0.83 -18.99 -11.36
C GLY A 42 -1.58 -20.15 -10.69
N PRO A 43 -2.00 -21.16 -11.48
CA PRO A 43 -2.76 -22.28 -10.96
C PRO A 43 -2.04 -22.99 -9.81
N LYS A 44 -2.77 -23.22 -8.70
CA LYS A 44 -2.31 -23.86 -7.47
C LYS A 44 -1.37 -23.02 -6.59
N THR A 45 -0.92 -21.83 -6.99
CA THR A 45 -0.18 -20.92 -6.12
C THR A 45 -0.99 -20.65 -4.85
N ARG A 46 -0.39 -20.86 -3.68
CA ARG A 46 -0.99 -20.49 -2.38
C ARG A 46 -0.59 -19.05 -2.10
N LEU A 47 -1.52 -18.14 -2.34
CA LEU A 47 -1.30 -16.71 -2.17
C LEU A 47 -1.92 -16.22 -0.86
N LEU A 48 -1.13 -15.47 -0.09
CA LEU A 48 -1.57 -14.71 1.06
C LEU A 48 -1.53 -13.21 0.71
N ASP A 49 -2.68 -12.55 0.78
CA ASP A 49 -2.78 -11.09 0.60
C ASP A 49 -2.91 -10.43 1.97
N VAL A 50 -1.90 -9.67 2.36
CA VAL A 50 -1.81 -8.99 3.66
C VAL A 50 -2.28 -7.55 3.51
N GLY A 51 -3.27 -7.14 4.30
CA GLY A 51 -3.96 -5.87 4.15
C GLY A 51 -4.90 -5.87 2.95
N CYS A 52 -5.59 -6.98 2.72
CA CYS A 52 -6.37 -7.25 1.51
C CYS A 52 -7.59 -6.33 1.31
N GLY A 53 -8.00 -5.56 2.32
CA GLY A 53 -9.11 -4.60 2.24
C GLY A 53 -10.38 -5.16 1.60
N ALA A 54 -10.80 -4.59 0.48
CA ALA A 54 -11.98 -5.03 -0.28
C ALA A 54 -11.75 -6.30 -1.12
N GLY A 55 -10.52 -6.85 -1.17
CA GLY A 55 -10.20 -8.12 -1.83
C GLY A 55 -10.02 -8.03 -3.36
N HIS A 56 -9.68 -6.88 -3.90
CA HIS A 56 -9.43 -6.71 -5.33
C HIS A 56 -8.29 -7.60 -5.81
N ALA A 57 -7.17 -7.63 -5.10
CA ALA A 57 -6.03 -8.47 -5.41
C ALA A 57 -6.33 -9.96 -5.23
N LEU A 58 -7.09 -10.34 -4.20
CA LEU A 58 -7.60 -11.72 -4.04
C LEU A 58 -8.40 -12.18 -5.25
N THR A 59 -9.30 -11.32 -5.75
CA THR A 59 -10.09 -11.61 -6.95
C THR A 59 -9.20 -11.79 -8.17
N ALA A 60 -8.24 -10.91 -8.39
CA ALA A 60 -7.31 -10.98 -9.51
C ALA A 60 -6.41 -12.23 -9.47
N ALA A 61 -5.93 -12.61 -8.28
CA ALA A 61 -5.15 -13.84 -8.09
C ALA A 61 -6.01 -15.11 -8.26
N HIS A 62 -7.23 -15.10 -7.75
CA HIS A 62 -8.16 -16.21 -7.92
C HIS A 62 -8.50 -16.49 -9.39
N GLN A 63 -8.68 -15.43 -10.19
CA GLN A 63 -8.89 -15.54 -11.64
C GLN A 63 -7.72 -16.18 -12.39
N ARG A 64 -6.49 -16.12 -11.82
CA ARG A 64 -5.30 -16.84 -12.30
C ARG A 64 -5.25 -18.30 -11.85
N GLY A 65 -6.23 -18.77 -11.08
CA GLY A 65 -6.30 -20.13 -10.54
C GLY A 65 -5.53 -20.33 -9.22
N ALA A 66 -5.11 -19.26 -8.56
CA ALA A 66 -4.46 -19.34 -7.26
C ALA A 66 -5.43 -19.70 -6.14
N ASN A 67 -4.90 -20.38 -5.12
CA ASN A 67 -5.58 -20.58 -3.85
C ASN A 67 -5.30 -19.37 -2.96
N VAL A 68 -6.29 -18.52 -2.75
CA VAL A 68 -6.13 -17.23 -2.08
C VAL A 68 -6.63 -17.23 -0.64
N LEU A 69 -5.93 -16.50 0.21
CA LEU A 69 -6.31 -16.16 1.57
C LEU A 69 -5.96 -14.70 1.82
N GLY A 70 -6.87 -13.91 2.40
CA GLY A 70 -6.63 -12.55 2.82
C GLY A 70 -6.44 -12.44 4.34
N VAL A 71 -5.62 -11.49 4.76
CA VAL A 71 -5.50 -11.05 6.15
C VAL A 71 -5.67 -9.54 6.20
N ASP A 72 -6.58 -9.06 7.04
CA ASP A 72 -6.83 -7.63 7.23
C ASP A 72 -7.21 -7.34 8.69
N PRO A 73 -6.75 -6.24 9.30
CA PRO A 73 -7.15 -5.87 10.65
C PRO A 73 -8.64 -5.51 10.76
N ASP A 74 -9.26 -5.04 9.67
CA ASP A 74 -10.69 -4.72 9.60
C ASP A 74 -11.32 -5.23 8.30
N PRO A 75 -11.48 -6.58 8.15
CA PRO A 75 -11.92 -7.19 6.91
C PRO A 75 -13.31 -6.72 6.50
N SER A 76 -13.47 -6.39 5.21
CA SER A 76 -14.77 -6.07 4.65
C SER A 76 -15.73 -7.27 4.82
N PRO A 77 -16.96 -7.05 5.28
CA PRO A 77 -17.91 -8.14 5.50
C PRO A 77 -18.31 -8.89 4.23
N ASN A 78 -18.06 -8.32 3.06
CA ASN A 78 -18.38 -8.89 1.77
C ASN A 78 -17.20 -9.60 1.10
N THR A 79 -16.03 -9.65 1.74
CA THR A 79 -14.84 -10.29 1.19
C THR A 79 -14.74 -11.73 1.68
N GLU A 80 -14.80 -12.67 0.75
CA GLU A 80 -14.65 -14.09 1.06
C GLU A 80 -13.17 -14.47 1.28
N LYS A 81 -12.93 -15.54 2.06
CA LYS A 81 -11.59 -16.07 2.35
C LYS A 81 -10.65 -15.05 3.00
N VAL A 82 -11.20 -14.24 3.89
CA VAL A 82 -10.41 -13.27 4.68
C VAL A 82 -10.52 -13.61 6.16
N ILE A 83 -9.39 -13.52 6.85
CA ILE A 83 -9.32 -13.67 8.31
C ILE A 83 -8.82 -12.35 8.91
N ARG A 84 -9.33 -12.03 10.09
CA ARG A 84 -8.86 -10.87 10.85
C ARG A 84 -7.46 -11.13 11.38
N GLY A 85 -6.52 -10.21 11.12
CA GLY A 85 -5.14 -10.30 11.58
C GLY A 85 -4.33 -9.08 11.19
N VAL A 86 -3.08 -9.03 11.63
CA VAL A 86 -2.13 -7.95 11.35
C VAL A 86 -0.85 -8.52 10.74
N ALA A 87 -0.15 -7.71 9.93
CA ALA A 87 1.07 -8.12 9.25
C ALA A 87 2.20 -8.54 10.21
N THR A 88 2.22 -7.99 11.43
CA THR A 88 3.21 -8.27 12.47
C THR A 88 2.91 -9.52 13.31
N ALA A 89 1.78 -10.19 13.07
CA ALA A 89 1.37 -11.44 13.73
C ALA A 89 0.37 -12.18 12.83
N LEU A 90 0.87 -12.78 11.76
CA LEU A 90 0.05 -13.45 10.75
C LEU A 90 -0.55 -14.75 11.30
N PRO A 91 -1.90 -14.91 11.26
CA PRO A 91 -2.57 -16.14 11.73
C PRO A 91 -2.46 -17.27 10.69
N VAL A 92 -1.26 -17.46 10.15
CA VAL A 92 -0.94 -18.39 9.07
C VAL A 92 0.24 -19.27 9.50
N ARG A 93 0.21 -20.54 9.10
CA ARG A 93 1.26 -21.51 9.45
C ARG A 93 2.58 -21.18 8.77
N THR A 94 3.68 -21.46 9.48
CA THR A 94 5.04 -21.42 8.93
C THR A 94 5.16 -22.26 7.66
N GLY A 95 5.83 -21.72 6.63
CA GLY A 95 6.17 -22.41 5.40
C GLY A 95 4.96 -22.89 4.58
N SER A 96 3.83 -22.20 4.66
CA SER A 96 2.58 -22.65 4.03
C SER A 96 2.14 -21.83 2.82
N VAL A 97 2.85 -20.75 2.48
CA VAL A 97 2.52 -19.78 1.46
C VAL A 97 3.58 -19.78 0.36
N ASP A 98 3.17 -19.74 -0.90
CA ASP A 98 4.07 -19.64 -2.05
C ASP A 98 4.36 -18.20 -2.41
N VAL A 99 3.34 -17.33 -2.34
CA VAL A 99 3.44 -15.90 -2.59
C VAL A 99 2.72 -15.12 -1.49
N LEU A 100 3.40 -14.18 -0.85
CA LEU A 100 2.82 -13.17 0.00
C LEU A 100 2.75 -11.86 -0.76
N LEU A 101 1.55 -11.32 -0.91
CA LEU A 101 1.28 -10.02 -1.51
C LEU A 101 1.02 -8.98 -0.42
N ALA A 102 1.58 -7.78 -0.56
CA ALA A 102 1.29 -6.63 0.30
C ALA A 102 1.38 -5.33 -0.52
N GLU A 103 0.24 -4.66 -0.72
CA GLU A 103 0.16 -3.43 -1.51
C GLU A 103 -0.26 -2.25 -0.62
N CYS A 104 0.63 -1.26 -0.42
CA CYS A 104 0.44 -0.11 0.49
C CYS A 104 0.14 -0.52 1.94
N VAL A 105 0.81 -1.51 2.46
CA VAL A 105 0.54 -2.07 3.80
C VAL A 105 1.74 -2.01 4.72
N LEU A 106 2.91 -2.38 4.23
CA LEU A 106 4.09 -2.52 5.10
C LEU A 106 4.56 -1.17 5.63
N CYS A 107 4.36 -0.08 4.89
CA CYS A 107 4.56 1.30 5.36
C CYS A 107 3.72 1.67 6.60
N LEU A 108 2.65 0.96 6.87
CA LEU A 108 1.74 1.20 8.01
C LEU A 108 2.08 0.33 9.24
N THR A 109 3.15 -0.45 9.18
CA THR A 109 3.49 -1.46 10.17
C THR A 109 4.90 -1.27 10.74
N ASP A 110 5.23 -2.02 11.78
CA ASP A 110 6.62 -2.27 12.16
C ASP A 110 7.25 -3.18 11.09
N LEU A 111 7.94 -2.56 10.13
CA LEU A 111 8.42 -3.27 8.94
C LEU A 111 9.35 -4.44 9.27
N PRO A 112 10.37 -4.34 10.15
CA PRO A 112 11.18 -5.48 10.54
C PRO A 112 10.35 -6.68 11.02
N VAL A 113 9.40 -6.45 11.93
CA VAL A 113 8.53 -7.50 12.48
C VAL A 113 7.62 -8.10 11.40
N ALA A 114 7.08 -7.26 10.52
CA ALA A 114 6.24 -7.72 9.42
C ALA A 114 7.03 -8.56 8.40
N LEU A 115 8.29 -8.21 8.13
CA LEU A 115 9.17 -8.98 7.24
C LEU A 115 9.59 -10.31 7.87
N GLU A 116 9.83 -10.38 9.19
CA GLU A 116 10.06 -11.64 9.91
C GLU A 116 8.84 -12.58 9.78
N GLU A 117 7.63 -12.06 9.95
CA GLU A 117 6.40 -12.82 9.78
C GLU A 117 6.19 -13.26 8.31
N ALA A 118 6.47 -12.38 7.35
CA ALA A 118 6.41 -12.72 5.93
C ALA A 118 7.38 -13.85 5.60
N ASN A 119 8.63 -13.78 6.05
CA ASN A 119 9.63 -14.84 5.87
C ASN A 119 9.18 -16.15 6.55
N ARG A 120 8.62 -16.07 7.76
CA ARG A 120 8.11 -17.24 8.49
C ARG A 120 7.02 -17.98 7.74
N VAL A 121 6.04 -17.29 7.15
CA VAL A 121 4.89 -17.92 6.50
C VAL A 121 5.20 -18.42 5.08
N LEU A 122 6.15 -17.78 4.40
CA LEU A 122 6.61 -18.20 3.08
C LEU A 122 7.33 -19.57 3.18
N ASN A 123 7.14 -20.40 2.18
CA ASN A 123 7.91 -21.63 2.04
C ASN A 123 9.31 -21.34 1.49
N SER A 124 10.19 -22.31 1.53
CA SER A 124 11.53 -22.18 0.90
C SER A 124 11.38 -21.91 -0.61
N GLY A 125 11.96 -20.81 -1.07
CA GLY A 125 11.81 -20.30 -2.43
C GLY A 125 10.46 -19.59 -2.69
N GLY A 126 9.72 -19.28 -1.62
CA GLY A 126 8.52 -18.46 -1.70
C GLY A 126 8.86 -16.99 -2.03
N ARG A 127 7.89 -16.24 -2.51
CA ARG A 127 8.09 -14.85 -2.96
C ARG A 127 7.27 -13.87 -2.16
N LEU A 128 7.90 -12.77 -1.79
CA LEU A 128 7.26 -11.54 -1.33
C LEU A 128 7.03 -10.63 -2.54
N ALA A 129 5.78 -10.35 -2.85
CA ALA A 129 5.37 -9.35 -3.84
C ALA A 129 4.88 -8.11 -3.07
N LEU A 130 5.64 -7.03 -3.14
CA LEU A 130 5.42 -5.82 -2.35
C LEU A 130 5.25 -4.62 -3.27
N SER A 131 4.32 -3.73 -2.95
CA SER A 131 4.31 -2.38 -3.49
C SER A 131 4.02 -1.35 -2.40
N ASP A 132 4.78 -0.25 -2.40
CA ASP A 132 4.67 0.75 -1.34
C ASP A 132 5.16 2.14 -1.77
N VAL A 133 4.79 3.17 -0.99
CA VAL A 133 5.29 4.51 -1.15
C VAL A 133 6.74 4.57 -0.65
N VAL A 134 7.60 5.21 -1.43
CA VAL A 134 8.98 5.50 -1.06
C VAL A 134 9.23 6.99 -1.01
N VAL A 135 10.11 7.40 -0.10
CA VAL A 135 10.52 8.79 0.09
C VAL A 135 12.04 8.86 0.08
N ASP A 136 12.59 9.45 -0.98
CA ASP A 136 14.03 9.68 -1.12
C ASP A 136 14.38 11.11 -0.67
N GLY A 137 15.37 11.23 0.20
CA GLY A 137 15.77 12.51 0.80
C GLY A 137 14.86 12.98 1.94
N ASP A 138 14.73 14.29 2.10
CA ASP A 138 13.87 14.90 3.11
C ASP A 138 12.41 14.83 2.64
N GLY A 139 11.61 14.04 3.33
CA GLY A 139 10.19 13.89 3.03
C GLY A 139 9.39 15.17 3.29
N PRO A 140 8.20 15.32 2.66
CA PRO A 140 7.35 16.48 2.87
C PRO A 140 6.83 16.54 4.32
N MET A 141 6.79 17.74 4.90
CA MET A 141 6.22 17.99 6.22
C MET A 141 4.70 18.02 6.15
N VAL A 142 4.05 16.89 6.35
CA VAL A 142 2.59 16.75 6.34
C VAL A 142 2.05 16.41 7.74
N PRO A 143 0.80 16.81 8.08
CA PRO A 143 0.20 16.40 9.35
C PRO A 143 0.18 14.88 9.51
N PRO A 144 0.38 14.34 10.74
CA PRO A 144 0.48 12.89 10.96
C PRO A 144 -0.67 12.06 10.39
N GLN A 145 -1.91 12.61 10.46
CA GLN A 145 -3.09 11.94 9.92
C GLN A 145 -3.03 11.83 8.38
N VAL A 146 -2.50 12.86 7.72
CA VAL A 146 -2.29 12.87 6.26
C VAL A 146 -1.14 11.94 5.89
N ALA A 147 -0.03 11.99 6.65
CA ALA A 147 1.11 11.09 6.45
C ALA A 147 0.67 9.62 6.50
N LYS A 148 -0.09 9.26 7.53
CA LYS A 148 -0.64 7.90 7.67
C LYS A 148 -1.57 7.52 6.52
N ALA A 149 -2.50 8.41 6.12
CA ALA A 149 -3.44 8.15 5.04
C ALA A 149 -2.78 7.96 3.68
N LEU A 150 -1.59 8.54 3.48
CA LEU A 150 -0.84 8.51 2.23
C LEU A 150 0.40 7.59 2.32
N CYS A 151 0.46 6.71 3.32
CA CYS A 151 1.59 5.79 3.53
C CYS A 151 2.96 6.47 3.70
N LEU A 152 3.00 7.74 4.07
CA LEU A 152 4.24 8.51 4.25
C LEU A 152 4.87 8.33 5.63
N ASP A 153 4.06 8.01 6.65
CA ASP A 153 4.52 7.91 8.05
C ASP A 153 5.59 6.83 8.24
N GLY A 154 5.44 5.72 7.53
CA GLY A 154 6.38 4.61 7.53
C GLY A 154 7.16 4.45 6.23
N ALA A 155 7.08 5.41 5.30
CA ALA A 155 7.80 5.33 4.04
C ALA A 155 9.32 5.29 4.26
N ARG A 156 10.00 4.52 3.42
CA ARG A 156 11.46 4.37 3.38
C ARG A 156 12.01 4.94 2.08
N SER A 157 13.30 5.29 2.04
CA SER A 157 13.95 5.44 0.74
C SER A 157 14.06 4.07 0.05
N ARG A 158 14.22 4.08 -1.27
CA ARG A 158 14.41 2.86 -2.07
C ARG A 158 15.57 2.01 -1.53
N ASP A 159 16.69 2.65 -1.20
CA ASP A 159 17.87 1.98 -0.67
C ASP A 159 17.60 1.38 0.72
N ARG A 160 16.92 2.12 1.60
CA ARG A 160 16.59 1.64 2.93
C ARG A 160 15.63 0.46 2.90
N LEU A 161 14.61 0.51 2.06
CA LEU A 161 13.69 -0.61 1.86
C LEU A 161 14.44 -1.88 1.40
N ARG A 162 15.37 -1.73 0.45
CA ARG A 162 16.19 -2.85 -0.04
C ARG A 162 17.06 -3.44 1.07
N ILE A 163 17.71 -2.60 1.88
CA ILE A 163 18.52 -3.05 3.02
C ILE A 163 17.65 -3.83 4.01
N GLU A 164 16.51 -3.30 4.42
CA GLU A 164 15.62 -3.94 5.40
C GLU A 164 15.09 -5.28 4.89
N LEU A 165 14.78 -5.41 3.59
CA LEU A 165 14.42 -6.69 2.98
C LEU A 165 15.58 -7.69 3.02
N THR A 166 16.80 -7.26 2.66
CA THR A 166 17.98 -8.11 2.69
C THR A 166 18.33 -8.56 4.12
N ASP A 167 18.24 -7.66 5.09
CA ASP A 167 18.48 -7.95 6.51
C ASP A 167 17.44 -8.97 7.05
N ALA A 168 16.22 -8.97 6.53
CA ALA A 168 15.18 -9.94 6.85
C ALA A 168 15.31 -11.27 6.08
N GLY A 169 16.37 -11.44 5.27
CA GLY A 169 16.66 -12.69 4.56
C GLY A 169 16.01 -12.81 3.18
N PHE A 170 15.55 -11.72 2.60
CA PHE A 170 15.01 -11.70 1.24
C PHE A 170 16.07 -11.33 0.20
N ASP A 171 16.08 -12.03 -0.92
CA ASP A 171 16.84 -11.66 -2.12
C ASP A 171 15.95 -10.85 -3.07
N VAL A 172 16.23 -9.55 -3.20
CA VAL A 172 15.43 -8.62 -4.02
C VAL A 172 15.77 -8.80 -5.49
N GLU A 173 14.84 -9.35 -6.26
CA GLU A 173 15.05 -9.67 -7.69
C GLU A 173 15.07 -8.40 -8.55
N ALA A 174 14.06 -7.53 -8.39
CA ALA A 174 13.92 -6.28 -9.14
C ALA A 174 13.03 -5.29 -8.40
N VAL A 175 13.30 -3.99 -8.62
CA VAL A 175 12.46 -2.89 -8.15
C VAL A 175 11.95 -2.12 -9.37
N TYR A 176 10.64 -1.87 -9.42
CA TYR A 176 9.98 -1.16 -10.51
C TYR A 176 9.40 0.14 -9.99
N ASP A 177 9.65 1.22 -10.69
CA ASP A 177 9.12 2.54 -10.38
C ASP A 177 7.73 2.71 -11.00
N HIS A 178 6.78 3.20 -10.23
CA HIS A 178 5.40 3.51 -10.62
C HIS A 178 5.07 4.98 -10.40
N HIS A 179 6.05 5.86 -10.60
CA HIS A 179 5.89 7.29 -10.41
C HIS A 179 4.77 7.87 -11.26
N ASP A 180 4.67 7.46 -12.51
CA ASP A 180 3.61 7.90 -13.43
C ASP A 180 2.21 7.46 -12.95
N ASP A 181 2.10 6.27 -12.35
CA ASP A 181 0.86 5.79 -11.75
C ASP A 181 0.44 6.62 -10.53
N LEU A 182 1.42 7.04 -9.72
CA LEU A 182 1.19 7.95 -8.58
C LEU A 182 0.69 9.31 -9.07
N LEU A 183 1.29 9.88 -10.10
CA LEU A 183 0.84 11.12 -10.73
C LEU A 183 -0.57 10.99 -11.31
N ALA A 184 -0.86 9.88 -11.98
CA ALA A 184 -2.19 9.61 -12.54
C ALA A 184 -3.26 9.47 -11.43
N MET A 185 -2.92 8.83 -10.31
CA MET A 185 -3.81 8.72 -9.14
C MET A 185 -4.08 10.11 -8.54
N ARG A 186 -3.04 10.93 -8.32
CA ARG A 186 -3.18 12.31 -7.87
C ARG A 186 -4.13 13.10 -8.76
N ASN A 187 -3.93 13.05 -10.07
CA ASN A 187 -4.75 13.79 -11.05
C ASN A 187 -6.22 13.35 -10.96
N ARG A 188 -6.50 12.05 -10.86
CA ARG A 188 -7.87 11.54 -10.66
C ARG A 188 -8.54 12.09 -9.40
N ILE A 189 -7.78 12.24 -8.30
CA ILE A 189 -8.31 12.82 -7.05
C ILE A 189 -8.63 14.30 -7.27
N VAL A 190 -7.72 15.06 -7.87
CA VAL A 190 -7.89 16.50 -8.14
C VAL A 190 -9.09 16.76 -9.06
N ASP A 191 -9.27 15.93 -10.08
CA ASP A 191 -10.38 16.06 -11.05
C ASP A 191 -11.76 15.77 -10.43
N ARG A 192 -11.80 14.92 -9.39
CA ARG A 192 -13.06 14.50 -8.75
C ARG A 192 -13.45 15.34 -7.53
N VAL A 193 -12.48 15.95 -6.86
CA VAL A 193 -12.71 16.65 -5.59
C VAL A 193 -12.03 18.02 -5.61
N ASP A 194 -12.82 19.09 -5.53
CA ASP A 194 -12.30 20.45 -5.27
C ASP A 194 -11.87 20.57 -3.78
N TYR A 195 -10.86 19.78 -3.38
CA TYR A 195 -10.35 19.82 -2.02
C TYR A 195 -9.74 21.20 -1.69
N ARG A 196 -9.21 21.93 -2.67
CA ARG A 196 -8.65 23.29 -2.48
C ARG A 196 -9.73 24.28 -2.08
N GLY A 197 -10.88 24.26 -2.77
CA GLY A 197 -12.04 25.06 -2.41
C GLY A 197 -12.60 24.71 -1.03
N ILE A 198 -12.74 23.41 -0.75
CA ILE A 198 -13.23 22.94 0.56
C ILE A 198 -12.30 23.38 1.69
N LEU A 199 -10.99 23.20 1.55
CA LEU A 199 -10.01 23.55 2.58
C LEU A 199 -9.94 25.06 2.83
N ARG A 200 -10.07 25.89 1.81
CA ARG A 200 -10.13 27.36 1.99
C ARG A 200 -11.29 27.80 2.88
N LEU A 201 -12.42 27.10 2.84
CA LEU A 201 -13.57 27.39 3.68
C LEU A 201 -13.35 27.05 5.17
N LEU A 202 -12.29 26.31 5.51
CA LEU A 202 -11.93 25.91 6.88
C LEU A 202 -10.94 26.86 7.57
N GLY A 203 -10.69 28.03 6.98
CA GLY A 203 -9.83 29.07 7.55
C GLY A 203 -8.39 28.60 7.79
N ASP A 204 -7.80 29.00 8.91
CA ASP A 204 -6.38 28.72 9.23
C ASP A 204 -6.04 27.23 9.27
N ARG A 205 -6.98 26.38 9.72
CA ARG A 205 -6.78 24.92 9.74
C ARG A 205 -6.67 24.37 8.32
N GLY A 206 -7.59 24.79 7.44
CA GLY A 206 -7.57 24.39 6.03
C GLY A 206 -6.33 24.91 5.30
N SER A 207 -5.91 26.13 5.61
CA SER A 207 -4.69 26.72 5.04
C SER A 207 -3.41 25.96 5.41
N ARG A 208 -3.34 25.40 6.62
CA ARG A 208 -2.20 24.51 7.02
C ARG A 208 -2.20 23.21 6.23
N VAL A 209 -3.37 22.58 6.06
CA VAL A 209 -3.50 21.37 5.27
C VAL A 209 -3.16 21.61 3.81
N LEU A 210 -3.62 22.74 3.23
CA LEU A 210 -3.29 23.12 1.85
C LEU A 210 -1.78 23.23 1.63
N ARG A 211 -1.06 23.93 2.51
CA ARG A 211 0.40 24.05 2.40
C ARG A 211 1.07 22.68 2.43
N ALA A 212 0.64 21.79 3.34
CA ALA A 212 1.18 20.44 3.42
C ALA A 212 0.92 19.62 2.14
N ILE A 213 -0.25 19.80 1.51
CA ILE A 213 -0.55 19.16 0.23
C ILE A 213 0.33 19.75 -0.88
N GLU A 214 0.54 21.07 -0.91
CA GLU A 214 1.42 21.71 -1.90
C GLU A 214 2.88 21.28 -1.77
N GLU A 215 3.38 21.10 -0.54
CA GLU A 215 4.70 20.53 -0.29
C GLU A 215 4.79 19.07 -0.78
N LEU A 216 3.75 18.27 -0.51
CA LEU A 216 3.68 16.91 -1.01
C LEU A 216 3.63 16.85 -2.54
N GLU A 217 2.79 17.66 -3.17
CA GLU A 217 2.71 17.74 -4.64
C GLU A 217 4.06 18.10 -5.25
N THR A 218 4.78 19.04 -4.65
CA THR A 218 6.14 19.44 -5.06
C THR A 218 7.12 18.27 -4.92
N ALA A 219 7.07 17.52 -3.81
CA ALA A 219 7.93 16.37 -3.57
C ALA A 219 7.64 15.21 -4.55
N VAL A 220 6.35 15.00 -4.88
CA VAL A 220 5.94 14.04 -5.90
C VAL A 220 6.43 14.48 -7.28
N GLU A 221 6.23 15.72 -7.68
CA GLU A 221 6.69 16.24 -8.99
C GLU A 221 8.22 16.19 -9.15
N ALA A 222 8.95 16.37 -8.04
CA ALA A 222 10.41 16.23 -8.01
C ALA A 222 10.90 14.78 -8.01
N GLY A 223 10.01 13.78 -7.87
CA GLY A 223 10.36 12.37 -7.75
C GLY A 223 10.90 11.95 -6.38
N ASN A 224 10.91 12.86 -5.39
CA ASN A 224 11.32 12.54 -4.02
C ASN A 224 10.31 11.66 -3.29
N VAL A 225 9.04 11.74 -3.66
CA VAL A 225 7.99 10.81 -3.26
C VAL A 225 7.57 10.05 -4.50
N SER A 226 7.66 8.73 -4.45
CA SER A 226 7.26 7.86 -5.54
C SER A 226 6.57 6.60 -5.01
N TYR A 227 6.15 5.74 -5.91
CA TYR A 227 5.57 4.44 -5.63
C TYR A 227 6.39 3.37 -6.34
N VAL A 228 6.72 2.31 -5.64
CA VAL A 228 7.51 1.22 -6.21
C VAL A 228 6.82 -0.11 -5.99
N SER A 229 7.09 -1.07 -6.88
CA SER A 229 6.80 -2.48 -6.62
C SER A 229 8.07 -3.31 -6.75
N LEU A 230 8.12 -4.42 -6.04
CA LEU A 230 9.23 -5.35 -6.09
C LEU A 230 8.76 -6.79 -5.85
N VAL A 231 9.58 -7.72 -6.29
CA VAL A 231 9.50 -9.13 -5.92
C VAL A 231 10.82 -9.52 -5.28
N ALA A 232 10.73 -10.25 -4.17
CA ALA A 232 11.89 -10.78 -3.45
C ALA A 232 11.62 -12.22 -3.05
N SER A 233 12.66 -13.07 -3.06
CA SER A 233 12.57 -14.50 -2.72
C SER A 233 13.23 -14.79 -1.37
N THR A 234 12.74 -15.87 -0.68
CA THR A 234 13.33 -16.37 0.57
C THR A 234 14.46 -17.36 0.33
#